data_cf7ec3bd157b17a3a9af05e90b54dcb3
#
_entry.id   cf7ec3bd157b17a3a9af05e90b54dcb3
#
_cell.length_a   1.000
_cell.length_b   1.000
_cell.length_c   1.000
_cell.angle_alpha   90.00
_cell.angle_beta   90.00
_cell.angle_gamma   90.00
#
_symmetry.space_group_name_H-M   'P 1'
#
loop_
_entity.id
_entity.type
_entity.pdbx_description
1 polymer ?
#
loop_
_entity_poly.entity_id
_entity_poly.type
_entity_poly.pdbx_seq_one_letter_code
_entity_poly.pdbx_strand_id
1 'polypeptide(L)'
;GHYIQPTFITDYPIEMSPLTKRHRNNPELTERFELMVNGKELCNAYSELNDPIDQRLRFEEQLRLSEKGDDEAMFIDNDFIRALEYGMPPTSGMGIGMDRLVMLMTGQTTIQEVLLFPQMRPEKVQKRDNEAAYTTINIPAEWVAPIQKAGYLTVADVAEANPNKMHQEICGINKKYKLELANPTIDDVKEWVENAKR
;
A
#
# COMPACT_ATOMS: atom_id res chain seq x y z
N GLY A 1 13.73 -14.68 -1.91
CA GLY A 1 13.83 -15.27 -3.20
C GLY A 1 14.59 -16.58 -3.30
N HIS A 2 14.21 -17.65 -2.52
CA HIS A 2 14.95 -18.92 -2.59
C HIS A 2 14.35 -19.92 -3.60
N TYR A 3 13.06 -19.79 -3.96
CA TYR A 3 12.34 -20.76 -4.81
C TYR A 3 12.20 -20.21 -6.23
N ILE A 4 13.26 -20.28 -7.04
CA ILE A 4 13.23 -19.87 -8.46
C ILE A 4 12.54 -20.95 -9.29
N GLN A 5 12.97 -22.20 -9.15
CA GLN A 5 12.34 -23.34 -9.80
C GLN A 5 10.99 -23.67 -9.15
N PRO A 6 10.04 -24.25 -9.90
CA PRO A 6 8.78 -24.71 -9.33
C PRO A 6 9.03 -25.63 -8.13
N THR A 7 8.55 -25.22 -6.96
CA THR A 7 8.79 -25.92 -5.69
C THR A 7 7.50 -26.00 -4.90
N PHE A 8 7.09 -27.20 -4.52
CA PHE A 8 5.98 -27.38 -3.60
C PHE A 8 6.46 -27.30 -2.15
N ILE A 9 5.79 -26.45 -1.37
CA ILE A 9 5.92 -26.41 0.08
C ILE A 9 4.67 -27.08 0.64
N THR A 10 4.84 -28.13 1.45
CA THR A 10 3.74 -28.96 1.95
C THR A 10 3.64 -28.93 3.46
N ASP A 11 2.53 -29.40 3.99
CA ASP A 11 2.33 -29.70 5.42
C ASP A 11 2.51 -28.47 6.33
N TYR A 12 1.69 -27.47 6.07
CA TYR A 12 1.67 -26.23 6.85
C TYR A 12 1.18 -26.46 8.29
N PRO A 13 1.69 -25.67 9.27
CA PRO A 13 1.16 -25.66 10.63
C PRO A 13 -0.34 -25.33 10.68
N ILE A 14 -1.03 -25.95 11.62
CA ILE A 14 -2.48 -25.83 11.75
C ILE A 14 -2.92 -24.39 12.05
N GLU A 15 -2.13 -23.64 12.82
CA GLU A 15 -2.38 -22.25 13.21
C GLU A 15 -2.41 -21.30 12.00
N MET A 16 -1.67 -21.63 10.95
CA MET A 16 -1.58 -20.86 9.72
C MET A 16 -2.64 -21.24 8.68
N SER A 17 -3.51 -22.20 8.99
CA SER A 17 -4.39 -22.82 7.98
C SER A 17 -5.80 -23.08 8.53
N PRO A 18 -6.57 -22.02 8.90
CA PRO A 18 -7.82 -22.17 9.64
C PRO A 18 -8.94 -22.90 8.87
N LEU A 19 -8.87 -22.95 7.52
CA LEU A 19 -9.87 -23.56 6.66
C LEU A 19 -9.47 -24.98 6.18
N THR A 20 -8.29 -25.44 6.58
CA THR A 20 -7.69 -26.65 6.06
C THR A 20 -7.86 -27.84 7.02
N LYS A 21 -8.14 -29.00 6.47
CA LYS A 21 -8.25 -30.24 7.21
C LYS A 21 -6.91 -30.63 7.83
N ARG A 22 -6.95 -31.18 9.05
CA ARG A 22 -5.76 -31.71 9.74
C ARG A 22 -5.12 -32.80 8.90
N HIS A 23 -3.77 -32.80 8.92
CA HIS A 23 -3.02 -33.87 8.27
C HIS A 23 -3.31 -35.22 8.94
N ARG A 24 -3.58 -36.25 8.12
CA ARG A 24 -4.05 -37.56 8.60
C ARG A 24 -3.08 -38.28 9.55
N ASN A 25 -1.78 -38.01 9.42
CA ASN A 25 -0.74 -38.67 10.23
C ASN A 25 -0.09 -37.75 11.27
N ASN A 26 -0.34 -36.43 11.21
CA ASN A 26 0.21 -35.48 12.17
C ASN A 26 -0.81 -34.36 12.44
N PRO A 27 -1.46 -34.35 13.61
CA PRO A 27 -2.53 -33.39 13.90
C PRO A 27 -2.05 -31.94 14.10
N GLU A 28 -0.76 -31.69 14.21
CA GLU A 28 -0.17 -30.33 14.28
C GLU A 28 -0.01 -29.69 12.92
N LEU A 29 -0.14 -30.49 11.84
CA LEU A 29 -0.03 -30.04 10.47
C LEU A 29 -1.37 -30.11 9.75
N THR A 30 -1.39 -29.57 8.54
CA THR A 30 -2.56 -29.57 7.64
C THR A 30 -2.22 -30.19 6.29
N GLU A 31 -3.22 -30.79 5.62
CA GLU A 31 -3.10 -31.31 4.25
C GLU A 31 -3.16 -30.15 3.26
N ARG A 32 -2.08 -29.33 3.18
CA ARG A 32 -1.97 -28.12 2.36
C ARG A 32 -0.64 -28.12 1.61
N PHE A 33 -0.67 -27.56 0.42
CA PHE A 33 0.56 -27.19 -0.28
C PHE A 33 0.42 -25.83 -0.95
N GLU A 34 1.55 -25.16 -1.13
CA GLU A 34 1.70 -24.01 -2.00
C GLU A 34 2.73 -24.31 -3.07
N LEU A 35 2.44 -23.94 -4.32
CA LEU A 35 3.39 -23.98 -5.41
C LEU A 35 4.07 -22.63 -5.55
N MET A 36 5.34 -22.61 -5.23
CA MET A 36 6.22 -21.44 -5.40
C MET A 36 6.92 -21.51 -6.75
N VAL A 37 6.85 -20.44 -7.53
CA VAL A 37 7.55 -20.30 -8.80
C VAL A 37 8.14 -18.89 -8.87
N ASN A 38 9.43 -18.81 -9.19
CA ASN A 38 10.12 -17.52 -9.33
C ASN A 38 10.02 -16.64 -8.08
N GLY A 39 10.04 -17.26 -6.90
CA GLY A 39 9.93 -16.59 -5.60
C GLY A 39 8.53 -16.08 -5.23
N LYS A 40 7.50 -16.48 -6.00
CA LYS A 40 6.09 -16.07 -5.77
C LYS A 40 5.21 -17.32 -5.65
N GLU A 41 4.23 -17.27 -4.75
CA GLU A 41 3.15 -18.25 -4.71
C GLU A 41 2.31 -18.16 -5.98
N LEU A 42 2.24 -19.26 -6.73
CA LEU A 42 1.40 -19.38 -7.92
C LEU A 42 0.07 -20.05 -7.61
N CYS A 43 0.10 -21.05 -6.74
CA CYS A 43 -1.05 -21.88 -6.41
C CYS A 43 -1.04 -22.24 -4.92
N ASN A 44 -2.22 -22.31 -4.32
CA ASN A 44 -2.45 -22.80 -2.98
C ASN A 44 -3.59 -23.82 -3.03
N ALA A 45 -3.39 -24.98 -2.42
CA ALA A 45 -4.36 -26.06 -2.46
C ALA A 45 -4.35 -26.85 -1.15
N TYR A 46 -5.53 -27.34 -0.73
CA TYR A 46 -5.66 -28.11 0.50
C TYR A 46 -6.92 -28.99 0.50
N SER A 47 -6.90 -29.97 1.40
CA SER A 47 -8.11 -30.68 1.80
C SER A 47 -8.99 -29.75 2.63
N GLU A 48 -10.22 -29.53 2.19
CA GLU A 48 -11.15 -28.62 2.87
C GLU A 48 -11.54 -29.16 4.26
N LEU A 49 -11.56 -28.28 5.25
CA LEU A 49 -12.08 -28.63 6.57
C LEU A 49 -13.60 -28.72 6.49
N ASN A 50 -14.12 -29.94 6.62
CA ASN A 50 -15.55 -30.25 6.51
C ASN A 50 -16.20 -30.64 7.82
N ASP A 51 -15.53 -30.44 8.95
CA ASP A 51 -16.06 -30.63 10.30
C ASP A 51 -16.47 -29.25 10.88
N PRO A 52 -17.78 -28.98 11.06
CA PRO A 52 -18.26 -27.71 11.59
C PRO A 52 -17.79 -27.42 13.02
N ILE A 53 -17.54 -28.45 13.84
CA ILE A 53 -17.08 -28.29 15.23
C ILE A 53 -15.61 -27.83 15.22
N ASP A 54 -14.74 -28.53 14.47
CA ASP A 54 -13.33 -28.12 14.34
C ASP A 54 -13.23 -26.74 13.69
N GLN A 55 -14.06 -26.44 12.69
CA GLN A 55 -14.07 -25.14 12.03
C GLN A 55 -14.42 -24.00 13.01
N ARG A 56 -15.42 -24.19 13.87
CA ARG A 56 -15.78 -23.22 14.90
C ARG A 56 -14.61 -22.96 15.86
N LEU A 57 -13.96 -24.01 16.33
CA LEU A 57 -12.79 -23.89 17.22
C LEU A 57 -11.65 -23.10 16.56
N ARG A 58 -11.41 -23.32 15.24
CA ARG A 58 -10.39 -22.56 14.49
C ARG A 58 -10.72 -21.07 14.40
N PHE A 59 -11.98 -20.72 14.13
CA PHE A 59 -12.41 -19.32 14.10
C PHE A 59 -12.32 -18.65 15.47
N GLU A 60 -12.65 -19.36 16.55
CA GLU A 60 -12.50 -18.86 17.92
C GLU A 60 -11.03 -18.60 18.26
N GLU A 61 -10.12 -19.45 17.83
CA GLU A 61 -8.68 -19.25 18.03
C GLU A 61 -8.16 -18.05 17.23
N GLN A 62 -8.59 -17.88 15.98
CA GLN A 62 -8.27 -16.70 15.17
C GLN A 62 -8.77 -15.41 15.83
N LEU A 63 -9.98 -15.43 16.41
CA LEU A 63 -10.51 -14.27 17.14
C LEU A 63 -9.65 -13.90 18.36
N ARG A 64 -9.17 -14.90 19.12
CA ARG A 64 -8.24 -14.67 20.25
C ARG A 64 -6.90 -14.08 19.82
N LEU A 65 -6.42 -14.43 18.61
CA LEU A 65 -5.21 -13.83 18.04
C LEU A 65 -5.44 -12.36 17.66
N SER A 66 -6.62 -12.03 17.10
CA SER A 66 -7.02 -10.65 16.80
C SER A 66 -7.03 -9.75 18.04
N GLU A 67 -7.59 -10.25 19.15
CA GLU A 67 -7.62 -9.52 20.41
C GLU A 67 -6.22 -9.21 20.97
N LYS A 68 -5.19 -9.95 20.53
CA LYS A 68 -3.78 -9.73 20.87
C LYS A 68 -3.04 -8.81 19.90
N GLY A 69 -3.73 -8.21 18.92
CA GLY A 69 -3.17 -7.21 18.00
C GLY A 69 -2.84 -7.72 16.60
N ASP A 70 -3.39 -8.85 16.20
CA ASP A 70 -3.36 -9.32 14.82
C ASP A 70 -4.56 -8.76 14.04
N ASP A 71 -4.35 -7.68 13.32
CA ASP A 71 -5.40 -6.97 12.55
C ASP A 71 -5.94 -7.79 11.35
N GLU A 72 -5.27 -8.88 10.97
CA GLU A 72 -5.69 -9.75 9.86
C GLU A 72 -6.61 -10.91 10.33
N ALA A 73 -6.81 -11.04 11.64
CA ALA A 73 -7.62 -12.15 12.18
C ALA A 73 -9.11 -11.95 11.87
N MET A 74 -9.73 -13.03 11.40
CA MET A 74 -11.10 -13.04 10.89
C MET A 74 -12.11 -13.11 12.05
N PHE A 75 -13.28 -12.48 11.87
CA PHE A 75 -14.44 -12.68 12.73
C PHE A 75 -15.13 -14.02 12.44
N ILE A 76 -15.94 -14.52 13.38
CA ILE A 76 -16.65 -15.79 13.22
C ILE A 76 -17.78 -15.63 12.19
N ASP A 77 -17.65 -16.33 11.06
CA ASP A 77 -18.70 -16.44 10.06
C ASP A 77 -19.67 -17.59 10.45
N ASN A 78 -20.76 -17.22 11.09
CA ASN A 78 -21.77 -18.19 11.52
C ASN A 78 -22.57 -18.78 10.38
N ASP A 79 -22.71 -18.09 9.25
CA ASP A 79 -23.40 -18.59 8.07
C ASP A 79 -22.56 -19.67 7.37
N PHE A 80 -21.23 -19.47 7.31
CA PHE A 80 -20.31 -20.49 6.83
C PHE A 80 -20.35 -21.76 7.67
N ILE A 81 -20.32 -21.64 9.01
CA ILE A 81 -20.42 -22.79 9.91
C ILE A 81 -21.76 -23.52 9.72
N ARG A 82 -22.87 -22.77 9.64
CA ARG A 82 -24.21 -23.33 9.38
C ARG A 82 -24.23 -24.08 8.04
N ALA A 83 -23.59 -23.56 7.00
CA ALA A 83 -23.48 -24.25 5.72
C ALA A 83 -22.75 -25.60 5.85
N LEU A 84 -21.69 -25.68 6.64
CA LEU A 84 -20.99 -26.94 6.93
C LEU A 84 -21.86 -27.95 7.70
N GLU A 85 -22.75 -27.48 8.59
CA GLU A 85 -23.69 -28.32 9.37
C GLU A 85 -24.68 -29.05 8.46
N TYR A 86 -25.01 -28.50 7.27
CA TYR A 86 -25.83 -29.19 6.28
C TYR A 86 -25.12 -30.37 5.60
N GLY A 87 -23.81 -30.42 5.74
CA GLY A 87 -22.95 -31.49 5.24
C GLY A 87 -22.11 -31.08 4.04
N MET A 88 -20.79 -31.21 4.17
CA MET A 88 -19.82 -31.05 3.09
C MET A 88 -19.10 -32.41 2.89
N PRO A 89 -19.14 -33.00 1.69
CA PRO A 89 -18.39 -34.23 1.42
C PRO A 89 -16.87 -33.96 1.47
N PRO A 90 -16.04 -35.02 1.62
CA PRO A 90 -14.60 -34.89 1.45
C PRO A 90 -14.26 -34.21 0.14
N THR A 91 -13.61 -33.06 0.22
CA THR A 91 -13.35 -32.19 -0.92
C THR A 91 -11.93 -31.63 -0.81
N SER A 92 -11.29 -31.39 -1.92
CA SER A 92 -10.07 -30.58 -2.00
C SER A 92 -10.32 -29.36 -2.89
N GLY A 93 -9.78 -28.24 -2.47
CA GLY A 93 -9.83 -26.98 -3.22
C GLY A 93 -8.44 -26.54 -3.70
N MET A 94 -8.40 -25.80 -4.79
CA MET A 94 -7.18 -25.22 -5.33
C MET A 94 -7.45 -23.81 -5.84
N GLY A 95 -6.68 -22.85 -5.36
CA GLY A 95 -6.63 -21.49 -5.90
C GLY A 95 -5.38 -21.28 -6.75
N ILE A 96 -5.55 -20.74 -7.95
CA ILE A 96 -4.44 -20.36 -8.83
C ILE A 96 -4.52 -18.85 -9.05
N GLY A 97 -3.40 -18.13 -8.80
CA GLY A 97 -3.27 -16.74 -9.14
C GLY A 97 -3.18 -16.53 -10.65
N MET A 98 -4.31 -16.25 -11.32
CA MET A 98 -4.35 -16.14 -12.78
C MET A 98 -3.44 -15.03 -13.30
N ASP A 99 -3.40 -13.87 -12.65
CA ASP A 99 -2.51 -12.79 -13.04
C ASP A 99 -1.03 -13.21 -12.91
N ARG A 100 -0.67 -13.92 -11.83
CA ARG A 100 0.68 -14.46 -11.65
C ARG A 100 1.02 -15.51 -12.69
N LEU A 101 0.05 -16.35 -13.07
CA LEU A 101 0.23 -17.32 -14.14
C LEU A 101 0.48 -16.63 -15.48
N VAL A 102 -0.30 -15.61 -15.81
CA VAL A 102 -0.12 -14.81 -17.04
C VAL A 102 1.24 -14.10 -17.03
N MET A 103 1.65 -13.50 -15.89
CA MET A 103 2.99 -12.92 -15.74
C MET A 103 4.09 -13.95 -16.06
N LEU A 104 3.96 -15.17 -15.52
CA LEU A 104 4.92 -16.23 -15.75
C LEU A 104 4.99 -16.65 -17.23
N MET A 105 3.83 -16.83 -17.87
CA MET A 105 3.73 -17.25 -19.26
C MET A 105 4.21 -16.19 -20.27
N THR A 106 4.04 -14.91 -19.92
CA THR A 106 4.42 -13.77 -20.77
C THR A 106 5.79 -13.18 -20.42
N GLY A 107 6.45 -13.70 -19.37
CA GLY A 107 7.74 -13.19 -18.91
C GLY A 107 7.70 -11.82 -18.28
N GLN A 108 6.52 -11.35 -17.82
CA GLN A 108 6.36 -10.05 -17.19
C GLN A 108 6.76 -10.08 -15.71
N THR A 109 7.34 -8.99 -15.22
CA THR A 109 7.84 -8.89 -13.84
C THR A 109 6.87 -8.22 -12.89
N THR A 110 5.95 -7.39 -13.41
CA THR A 110 4.96 -6.64 -12.65
C THR A 110 3.53 -7.03 -13.02
N ILE A 111 2.64 -7.03 -12.04
CA ILE A 111 1.23 -7.38 -12.26
C ILE A 111 0.50 -6.35 -13.12
N GLN A 112 0.95 -5.09 -13.11
CA GLN A 112 0.36 -4.01 -13.90
C GLN A 112 0.43 -4.25 -15.40
N GLU A 113 1.42 -5.01 -15.86
CA GLU A 113 1.63 -5.32 -17.28
C GLU A 113 0.67 -6.39 -17.81
N VAL A 114 -0.02 -7.11 -16.92
CA VAL A 114 -0.97 -8.16 -17.29
C VAL A 114 -2.41 -7.82 -16.95
N LEU A 115 -2.64 -6.72 -16.20
CA LEU A 115 -3.98 -6.23 -15.90
C LEU A 115 -4.45 -5.24 -16.97
N LEU A 116 -5.68 -5.44 -17.46
CA LEU A 116 -6.29 -4.52 -18.44
C LEU A 116 -6.55 -3.13 -17.87
N PHE A 117 -6.91 -3.04 -16.58
CA PHE A 117 -7.21 -1.79 -15.87
C PHE A 117 -6.54 -1.81 -14.49
N PRO A 118 -5.20 -1.66 -14.41
CA PRO A 118 -4.50 -1.64 -13.14
C PRO A 118 -4.92 -0.42 -12.32
N GLN A 119 -5.17 -0.62 -11.03
CA GLN A 119 -5.38 0.49 -10.11
C GLN A 119 -4.05 1.23 -9.93
N MET A 120 -4.01 2.48 -10.39
CA MET A 120 -2.89 3.39 -10.18
C MET A 120 -3.10 4.20 -8.91
N ARG A 121 -2.03 4.54 -8.21
CA ARG A 121 -2.15 5.52 -7.13
C ARG A 121 -2.67 6.83 -7.73
N PRO A 122 -3.66 7.48 -7.10
CA PRO A 122 -4.07 8.81 -7.53
C PRO A 122 -2.84 9.71 -7.62
N GLU A 123 -2.69 10.42 -8.72
CA GLU A 123 -1.71 11.49 -8.77
C GLU A 123 -2.01 12.45 -7.61
N LYS A 124 -1.01 12.72 -6.79
CA LYS A 124 -1.11 13.80 -5.82
C LYS A 124 -1.18 15.09 -6.63
N VAL A 125 -2.40 15.55 -6.90
CA VAL A 125 -2.62 16.90 -7.41
C VAL A 125 -2.12 17.83 -6.30
N GLN A 126 -0.89 18.32 -6.46
CA GLN A 126 -0.38 19.34 -5.57
C GLN A 126 -1.24 20.58 -5.82
N LYS A 127 -2.07 20.93 -4.84
CA LYS A 127 -2.79 22.20 -4.88
C LYS A 127 -1.74 23.30 -5.05
N ARG A 128 -1.93 24.11 -6.08
CA ARG A 128 -1.11 25.32 -6.30
C ARG A 128 -2.07 26.49 -6.23
N ASP A 129 -1.67 27.49 -5.48
CA ASP A 129 -2.37 28.76 -5.50
C ASP A 129 -2.03 29.51 -6.79
N ASN A 130 -2.96 30.32 -7.27
CA ASN A 130 -2.74 31.19 -8.41
C ASN A 130 -1.88 32.40 -8.02
N GLU A 131 -1.36 33.11 -9.03
CA GLU A 131 -0.53 34.30 -8.84
C GLU A 131 -1.22 35.37 -7.95
N ALA A 132 -2.54 35.55 -8.11
CA ALA A 132 -3.30 36.51 -7.34
C ALA A 132 -3.23 36.23 -5.82
N ALA A 133 -3.20 34.97 -5.39
CA ALA A 133 -3.08 34.62 -3.97
C ALA A 133 -1.74 35.08 -3.37
N TYR A 134 -0.65 34.96 -4.13
CA TYR A 134 0.68 35.41 -3.65
C TYR A 134 0.80 36.94 -3.63
N THR A 135 0.18 37.63 -4.58
CA THR A 135 0.20 39.10 -4.60
C THR A 135 -0.58 39.72 -3.44
N THR A 136 -1.58 39.00 -2.87
CA THR A 136 -2.29 39.48 -1.66
C THR A 136 -1.41 39.55 -0.42
N ILE A 137 -0.32 38.79 -0.40
CA ILE A 137 0.67 38.80 0.69
C ILE A 137 1.94 39.58 0.36
N ASN A 138 1.85 40.48 -0.62
CA ASN A 138 2.92 41.35 -1.11
C ASN A 138 4.09 40.65 -1.81
N ILE A 139 3.90 39.43 -2.32
CA ILE A 139 4.90 38.80 -3.18
C ILE A 139 4.75 39.35 -4.60
N PRO A 140 5.82 39.92 -5.21
CA PRO A 140 5.79 40.37 -6.60
C PRO A 140 5.48 39.20 -7.56
N ALA A 141 4.70 39.48 -8.61
CA ALA A 141 4.26 38.46 -9.58
C ALA A 141 5.42 37.67 -10.21
N GLU A 142 6.53 38.33 -10.50
CA GLU A 142 7.75 37.71 -11.02
C GLU A 142 8.40 36.68 -10.11
N TRP A 143 8.15 36.77 -8.80
CA TRP A 143 8.68 35.84 -7.80
C TRP A 143 7.77 34.63 -7.53
N VAL A 144 6.53 34.64 -7.99
CA VAL A 144 5.60 33.52 -7.77
C VAL A 144 6.11 32.21 -8.36
N ALA A 145 6.53 32.23 -9.63
CA ALA A 145 7.04 31.02 -10.29
C ALA A 145 8.35 30.49 -9.65
N PRO A 146 9.35 31.30 -9.28
CA PRO A 146 10.50 30.89 -8.49
C PRO A 146 10.15 30.29 -7.13
N ILE A 147 9.21 30.90 -6.40
CA ILE A 147 8.75 30.44 -5.10
C ILE A 147 8.07 29.07 -5.19
N GLN A 148 7.19 28.89 -6.18
CA GLN A 148 6.57 27.60 -6.44
C GLN A 148 7.58 26.52 -6.87
N LYS A 149 8.62 26.89 -7.65
CA LYS A 149 9.73 25.99 -7.99
C LYS A 149 10.58 25.59 -6.79
N ALA A 150 10.66 26.45 -5.78
CA ALA A 150 11.32 26.15 -4.50
C ALA A 150 10.50 25.20 -3.60
N GLY A 151 9.25 24.90 -3.99
CA GLY A 151 8.40 23.98 -3.26
C GLY A 151 7.29 24.63 -2.44
N TYR A 152 7.20 25.95 -2.40
CA TYR A 152 6.14 26.71 -1.74
C TYR A 152 4.96 26.91 -2.68
N LEU A 153 4.12 25.90 -2.80
CA LEU A 153 3.07 25.81 -3.83
C LEU A 153 1.79 26.56 -3.46
N THR A 154 1.60 26.86 -2.18
CA THR A 154 0.46 27.57 -1.63
C THR A 154 0.91 28.69 -0.70
N VAL A 155 0.02 29.67 -0.45
CA VAL A 155 0.25 30.69 0.57
C VAL A 155 0.42 30.07 1.96
N ALA A 156 -0.26 28.95 2.23
CA ALA A 156 -0.07 28.21 3.48
C ALA A 156 1.37 27.67 3.62
N ASP A 157 1.98 27.16 2.53
CA ASP A 157 3.39 26.73 2.57
C ASP A 157 4.34 27.88 2.88
N VAL A 158 4.02 29.10 2.38
CA VAL A 158 4.78 30.31 2.70
C VAL A 158 4.61 30.68 4.18
N ALA A 159 3.40 30.58 4.74
CA ALA A 159 3.14 30.87 6.15
C ALA A 159 3.94 29.98 7.12
N GLU A 160 4.17 28.72 6.74
CA GLU A 160 4.93 27.74 7.52
C GLU A 160 6.45 27.81 7.26
N ALA A 161 6.89 28.59 6.28
CA ALA A 161 8.28 28.66 5.87
C ALA A 161 9.20 29.30 6.90
N ASN A 162 10.43 28.80 7.02
CA ASN A 162 11.50 29.53 7.67
C ASN A 162 12.04 30.61 6.71
N PRO A 163 11.96 31.93 7.05
CA PRO A 163 12.32 33.00 6.13
C PRO A 163 13.76 32.91 5.59
N ASN A 164 14.73 32.55 6.45
CA ASN A 164 16.12 32.45 6.03
C ASN A 164 16.34 31.32 5.02
N LYS A 165 15.70 30.17 5.25
CA LYS A 165 15.77 29.03 4.36
C LYS A 165 15.08 29.35 3.02
N MET A 166 13.87 29.89 3.08
CA MET A 166 13.12 30.30 1.89
C MET A 166 13.91 31.30 1.03
N HIS A 167 14.50 32.33 1.65
CA HIS A 167 15.35 33.31 0.96
C HIS A 167 16.51 32.64 0.20
N GLN A 168 17.23 31.72 0.86
CA GLN A 168 18.35 31.01 0.22
C GLN A 168 17.87 30.15 -0.97
N GLU A 169 16.76 29.47 -0.82
CA GLU A 169 16.20 28.58 -1.86
C GLU A 169 15.73 29.36 -3.08
N ILE A 170 15.00 30.47 -2.91
CA ILE A 170 14.50 31.26 -4.03
C ILE A 170 15.62 32.00 -4.76
N CYS A 171 16.60 32.55 -4.02
CA CYS A 171 17.80 33.14 -4.64
C CYS A 171 18.63 32.08 -5.37
N GLY A 172 18.70 30.86 -4.83
CA GLY A 172 19.31 29.70 -5.51
C GLY A 172 18.60 29.33 -6.81
N ILE A 173 17.28 29.36 -6.84
CA ILE A 173 16.46 29.15 -8.05
C ILE A 173 16.74 30.23 -9.08
N ASN A 174 16.73 31.52 -8.68
CA ASN A 174 17.04 32.63 -9.57
C ASN A 174 18.41 32.45 -10.26
N LYS A 175 19.44 32.14 -9.49
CA LYS A 175 20.80 31.87 -10.01
C LYS A 175 20.86 30.65 -10.90
N LYS A 176 20.27 29.53 -10.48
CA LYS A 176 20.28 28.25 -11.21
C LYS A 176 19.62 28.33 -12.58
N TYR A 177 18.50 29.02 -12.65
CA TYR A 177 17.70 29.15 -13.88
C TYR A 177 17.98 30.43 -14.66
N LYS A 178 18.94 31.28 -14.19
CA LYS A 178 19.34 32.57 -14.84
C LYS A 178 18.14 33.46 -15.14
N LEU A 179 17.26 33.66 -14.11
CA LEU A 179 16.01 34.39 -14.30
C LEU A 179 16.24 35.92 -14.35
N GLU A 180 17.43 36.39 -13.97
CA GLU A 180 17.83 37.81 -13.96
C GLU A 180 16.95 38.73 -13.12
N LEU A 181 16.24 38.14 -12.12
CA LEU A 181 15.43 38.91 -11.18
C LEU A 181 16.30 39.58 -10.10
N ALA A 182 15.89 40.77 -9.66
CA ALA A 182 16.50 41.40 -8.49
C ALA A 182 16.16 40.53 -7.23
N ASN A 183 17.19 40.01 -6.56
CA ASN A 183 16.96 39.18 -5.37
C ASN A 183 16.25 40.00 -4.29
N PRO A 184 15.19 39.43 -3.65
CA PRO A 184 14.54 40.05 -2.51
C PRO A 184 15.53 40.12 -1.32
N THR A 185 15.32 41.06 -0.45
CA THR A 185 16.06 41.11 0.82
C THR A 185 15.50 40.07 1.81
N ILE A 186 16.28 39.73 2.80
CA ILE A 186 15.77 38.83 3.86
C ILE A 186 14.56 39.42 4.59
N ASP A 187 14.47 40.73 4.68
CA ASP A 187 13.36 41.42 5.37
C ASP A 187 12.11 41.41 4.50
N ASP A 188 12.21 41.47 3.18
CA ASP A 188 11.09 41.28 2.28
C ASP A 188 10.49 39.86 2.46
N VAL A 189 11.34 38.83 2.53
CA VAL A 189 10.88 37.45 2.72
C VAL A 189 10.25 37.25 4.10
N LYS A 190 10.75 37.89 5.15
CA LYS A 190 10.11 37.88 6.47
C LYS A 190 8.72 38.52 6.43
N GLU A 191 8.59 39.67 5.73
CA GLU A 191 7.30 40.32 5.54
C GLU A 191 6.30 39.42 4.83
N TRP A 192 6.72 38.72 3.73
CA TRP A 192 5.85 37.77 3.01
C TRP A 192 5.34 36.67 3.92
N VAL A 193 6.24 36.07 4.70
CA VAL A 193 5.88 35.00 5.65
C VAL A 193 4.91 35.50 6.73
N GLU A 194 5.12 36.71 7.26
CA GLU A 194 4.21 37.29 8.25
C GLU A 194 2.84 37.64 7.65
N ASN A 195 2.81 38.16 6.43
CA ASN A 195 1.56 38.47 5.72
C ASN A 195 0.79 37.19 5.40
N ALA A 196 1.47 36.08 5.08
CA ALA A 196 0.85 34.78 4.81
C ALA A 196 0.20 34.14 6.07
N LYS A 197 0.58 34.55 7.29
CA LYS A 197 0.00 34.07 8.56
C LYS A 197 -1.28 34.82 8.97
N ARG A 198 -1.59 35.92 8.33
CA ARG A 198 -2.78 36.75 8.61
C ARG A 198 -3.98 36.30 7.82
#